data_a781c4870c934632ca784bcea99d4171
#
_entry.id   a781c4870c934632ca784bcea99d4171
#
_cell.length_a   1.000
_cell.length_b   1.000
_cell.length_c   1.000
_cell.angle_alpha   90.00
_cell.angle_beta   90.00
_cell.angle_gamma   90.00
#
_symmetry.space_group_name_H-M   'P 1'
#
loop_
_entity.id
_entity.type
_entity.pdbx_description
1 polymer ?
#
loop_
_entity_poly.entity_id
_entity_poly.type
_entity_poly.pdbx_seq_one_letter_code
_entity_poly.pdbx_strand_id
1 'polypeptide(L)'
;MLNSIVDSEVEGGKILRSSYKEEDVILLLKDITGLVEPQPTKEREKLIQSGKHYSEMLPIEYVPTEKYMETYYEALKVYSEPVARAVGVVADKIVNAKGKDVVLVSLARAGIPIGILIKRYIKFKYDIDVPHYAISIIRGRGIDDNAMKYLLERYEAKQLLFVDGWIGKGAILNELKKDIVQYDGVSDDIAVIADPANVTELCGTHDDILIPSSCLNSTVSGLISRTFLRSDIIGENDFHGAVYYGELKDADLSYQFIETIESYFVIDNKEKTENKGNIKGIDEVRKIAVKFGVDDINFIKPGIGEATRVLLRRVPWKVLINEKYKDSKELSHLIRLADEKNVPIEYYPMKNYKCCGIIKQLSDI
;
A
#
# COMPACT_ATOMS: atom_id res chain seq x y z
N MET A 1 -28.43 -0.41 17.85
CA MET A 1 -28.39 1.06 17.81
C MET A 1 -26.97 1.47 18.21
N LEU A 2 -26.05 1.51 17.27
CA LEU A 2 -24.72 2.07 17.46
C LEU A 2 -24.86 3.57 17.32
N ASN A 3 -24.62 4.29 18.40
CA ASN A 3 -24.71 5.73 18.43
C ASN A 3 -23.71 6.34 17.43
N SER A 4 -24.26 7.06 16.44
CA SER A 4 -23.57 8.04 15.64
C SER A 4 -23.15 9.23 16.51
N ILE A 5 -21.99 9.16 17.11
CA ILE A 5 -21.27 10.32 17.62
C ILE A 5 -19.79 10.08 17.24
N VAL A 6 -19.43 10.45 16.02
CA VAL A 6 -18.06 10.86 15.78
C VAL A 6 -17.99 12.27 16.34
N ASP A 7 -17.61 12.40 17.61
CA ASP A 7 -17.19 13.67 18.14
C ASP A 7 -16.07 14.18 17.26
N SER A 8 -16.26 15.34 16.66
CA SER A 8 -15.30 16.00 15.77
C SER A 8 -14.00 16.43 16.49
N GLU A 9 -13.86 16.09 17.76
CA GLU A 9 -12.69 16.27 18.61
C GLU A 9 -12.47 14.98 19.42
N VAL A 10 -11.77 14.03 18.80
CA VAL A 10 -11.19 12.89 19.52
C VAL A 10 -9.88 13.34 20.16
N GLU A 11 -9.53 12.81 21.35
CA GLU A 11 -8.15 12.90 21.85
C GLU A 11 -7.18 12.40 20.76
N GLY A 12 -6.48 13.32 20.09
CA GLY A 12 -5.67 13.02 18.90
C GLY A 12 -5.74 14.11 17.82
N GLY A 13 -6.53 15.16 18.06
CA GLY A 13 -6.71 16.30 17.17
C GLY A 13 -7.91 16.17 16.22
N LYS A 14 -8.09 17.16 15.34
CA LYS A 14 -9.14 17.15 14.33
C LYS A 14 -8.94 15.98 13.36
N ILE A 15 -9.92 15.07 13.30
CA ILE A 15 -9.88 13.91 12.39
C ILE A 15 -9.81 14.37 10.93
N LEU A 16 -8.94 13.71 10.19
CA LEU A 16 -8.74 13.97 8.76
C LEU A 16 -10.00 13.65 7.96
N ARG A 17 -10.42 14.59 7.12
CA ARG A 17 -11.42 14.34 6.08
C ARG A 17 -10.83 13.49 4.96
N SER A 18 -11.68 12.71 4.30
CA SER A 18 -11.33 11.96 3.10
C SER A 18 -12.54 11.83 2.19
N SER A 19 -12.39 11.26 1.01
CA SER A 19 -13.52 10.87 0.18
C SER A 19 -14.10 9.49 0.56
N TYR A 20 -13.49 8.77 1.49
CA TYR A 20 -14.04 7.53 2.01
C TYR A 20 -15.20 7.80 2.95
N LYS A 21 -16.18 6.89 2.94
CA LYS A 21 -17.32 6.91 3.86
C LYS A 21 -16.87 6.38 5.24
N GLU A 22 -17.41 6.95 6.30
CA GLU A 22 -17.11 6.53 7.68
C GLU A 22 -17.52 5.07 7.96
N GLU A 23 -18.57 4.59 7.28
CA GLU A 23 -18.99 3.18 7.35
C GLU A 23 -17.96 2.20 6.78
N ASP A 24 -17.10 2.64 5.85
CA ASP A 24 -16.06 1.83 5.25
C ASP A 24 -14.74 1.87 6.05
N VAL A 25 -14.38 3.04 6.59
CA VAL A 25 -13.14 3.21 7.36
C VAL A 25 -13.14 4.47 8.22
N ILE A 26 -12.60 4.37 9.43
CA ILE A 26 -12.30 5.51 10.31
C ILE A 26 -10.80 5.80 10.24
N LEU A 27 -10.43 7.03 9.87
CA LEU A 27 -9.04 7.44 9.74
C LEU A 27 -8.53 8.01 11.08
N LEU A 28 -7.66 7.30 11.77
CA LEU A 28 -6.95 7.82 12.94
C LEU A 28 -5.71 8.59 12.47
N LEU A 29 -5.97 9.76 11.86
CA LEU A 29 -4.97 10.65 11.29
C LEU A 29 -5.37 12.10 11.61
N LYS A 30 -4.41 12.93 11.99
CA LYS A 30 -4.61 14.36 12.21
C LYS A 30 -4.72 15.11 10.88
N ASP A 31 -5.74 15.96 10.75
CA ASP A 31 -5.88 16.86 9.59
C ASP A 31 -4.85 18.01 9.68
N ILE A 32 -3.88 17.98 8.78
CA ILE A 32 -2.86 19.02 8.63
C ILE A 32 -3.01 19.80 7.33
N THR A 33 -4.21 19.79 6.75
CA THR A 33 -4.52 20.53 5.51
C THR A 33 -4.28 22.02 5.71
N GLY A 34 -3.45 22.61 4.85
CA GLY A 34 -3.07 24.02 4.92
C GLY A 34 -1.97 24.36 5.93
N LEU A 35 -1.46 23.39 6.72
CA LEU A 35 -0.39 23.64 7.71
C LEU A 35 1.02 23.38 7.14
N VAL A 36 1.13 22.69 6.01
CA VAL A 36 2.41 22.29 5.42
C VAL A 36 2.39 22.60 3.93
N GLU A 37 3.36 23.39 3.49
CA GLU A 37 3.56 23.69 2.07
C GLU A 37 4.16 22.47 1.36
N PRO A 38 3.50 21.94 0.30
CA PRO A 38 4.03 20.84 -0.49
C PRO A 38 5.26 21.28 -1.29
N GLN A 39 6.21 20.37 -1.47
CA GLN A 39 7.48 20.66 -2.12
C GLN A 39 7.65 19.92 -3.45
N PRO A 40 8.29 20.55 -4.45
CA PRO A 40 8.65 19.89 -5.71
C PRO A 40 9.56 18.67 -5.50
N THR A 41 9.44 17.69 -6.36
CA THR A 41 10.21 16.43 -6.26
C THR A 41 11.72 16.66 -6.17
N LYS A 42 12.29 17.57 -6.98
CA LYS A 42 13.74 17.86 -6.98
C LYS A 42 14.23 18.43 -5.65
N GLU A 43 13.45 19.32 -5.02
CA GLU A 43 13.79 19.89 -3.72
C GLU A 43 13.73 18.85 -2.62
N ARG A 44 12.67 18.04 -2.63
CA ARG A 44 12.52 16.93 -1.67
C ARG A 44 13.67 15.91 -1.77
N GLU A 45 14.08 15.53 -2.97
CA GLU A 45 15.21 14.61 -3.16
C GLU A 45 16.52 15.22 -2.58
N LYS A 46 16.79 16.52 -2.78
CA LYS A 46 17.93 17.19 -2.18
C LYS A 46 17.87 17.17 -0.64
N LEU A 47 16.71 17.46 -0.06
CA LEU A 47 16.53 17.47 1.40
C LEU A 47 16.67 16.06 1.99
N ILE A 48 16.16 15.01 1.32
CA ILE A 48 16.35 13.62 1.74
C ILE A 48 17.83 13.25 1.72
N GLN A 49 18.56 13.63 0.67
CA GLN A 49 20.00 13.37 0.59
C GLN A 49 20.81 14.17 1.64
N SER A 50 20.32 15.31 2.10
CA SER A 50 20.92 16.07 3.21
C SER A 50 20.53 15.53 4.61
N GLY A 51 19.80 14.41 4.68
CA GLY A 51 19.45 13.74 5.94
C GLY A 51 18.06 14.07 6.49
N LYS A 52 17.25 14.91 5.81
CA LYS A 52 15.88 15.18 6.24
C LYS A 52 14.99 13.96 5.97
N HIS A 53 14.19 13.57 6.97
CA HIS A 53 13.34 12.41 6.82
C HIS A 53 12.18 12.67 5.85
N TYR A 54 11.86 11.69 5.01
CA TYR A 54 10.82 11.83 3.97
C TYR A 54 9.41 12.12 4.51
N SER A 55 9.12 11.72 5.76
CA SER A 55 7.84 11.97 6.42
C SER A 55 7.67 13.41 6.91
N GLU A 56 8.71 14.20 6.92
CA GLU A 56 8.68 15.63 7.33
C GLU A 56 8.31 16.58 6.19
N MET A 57 8.02 16.04 5.02
CA MET A 57 7.75 16.79 3.79
C MET A 57 6.61 16.14 3.01
N LEU A 58 5.83 16.94 2.32
CA LEU A 58 4.79 16.47 1.42
C LEU A 58 5.16 16.74 -0.04
N PRO A 59 4.89 15.82 -0.97
CA PRO A 59 4.99 16.10 -2.39
C PRO A 59 3.82 16.98 -2.84
N ILE A 60 4.02 17.74 -3.91
CA ILE A 60 2.91 18.30 -4.65
C ILE A 60 2.15 17.14 -5.31
N GLU A 61 0.85 17.05 -5.07
CA GLU A 61 -0.04 16.12 -5.77
C GLU A 61 -0.67 16.83 -6.96
N TYR A 62 -0.81 16.12 -8.06
CA TYR A 62 -1.37 16.64 -9.31
C TYR A 62 -2.51 15.74 -9.78
N VAL A 63 -3.42 16.31 -10.55
CA VAL A 63 -4.35 15.52 -11.36
C VAL A 63 -3.54 14.55 -12.23
N PRO A 64 -3.85 13.24 -12.23
CA PRO A 64 -3.13 12.28 -13.04
C PRO A 64 -3.19 12.67 -14.53
N THR A 65 -2.05 12.55 -15.23
CA THR A 65 -2.01 12.77 -16.67
C THR A 65 -2.73 11.64 -17.41
N GLU A 66 -3.12 11.87 -18.68
CA GLU A 66 -3.76 10.87 -19.53
C GLU A 66 -3.01 9.53 -19.50
N LYS A 67 -1.68 9.57 -19.57
CA LYS A 67 -0.83 8.39 -19.53
C LYS A 67 -0.95 7.57 -18.24
N TYR A 68 -1.04 8.24 -17.08
CA TYR A 68 -1.29 7.56 -15.82
C TYR A 68 -2.69 6.93 -15.78
N MET A 69 -3.66 7.64 -16.37
CA MET A 69 -5.03 7.16 -16.47
C MET A 69 -5.16 5.95 -17.38
N GLU A 70 -4.48 5.96 -18.55
CA GLU A 70 -4.41 4.79 -19.45
C GLU A 70 -3.85 3.57 -18.72
N THR A 71 -2.72 3.74 -18.02
CA THR A 71 -2.08 2.65 -17.27
C THR A 71 -3.00 2.13 -16.15
N TYR A 72 -3.72 3.03 -15.47
CA TYR A 72 -4.69 2.65 -14.44
C TYR A 72 -5.87 1.85 -15.03
N TYR A 73 -6.46 2.31 -16.13
CA TYR A 73 -7.59 1.62 -16.75
C TYR A 73 -7.18 0.28 -17.39
N GLU A 74 -5.98 0.20 -17.98
CA GLU A 74 -5.42 -1.08 -18.44
C GLU A 74 -5.26 -2.06 -17.27
N ALA A 75 -4.68 -1.58 -16.15
CA ALA A 75 -4.52 -2.37 -14.94
C ALA A 75 -5.88 -2.81 -14.38
N LEU A 76 -6.85 -1.91 -14.30
CA LEU A 76 -8.19 -2.20 -13.80
C LEU A 76 -8.87 -3.28 -14.66
N LYS A 77 -8.77 -3.18 -15.99
CA LYS A 77 -9.32 -4.18 -16.92
C LYS A 77 -8.70 -5.57 -16.77
N VAL A 78 -7.38 -5.64 -16.53
CA VAL A 78 -6.64 -6.92 -16.48
C VAL A 78 -6.73 -7.57 -15.10
N TYR A 79 -6.72 -6.74 -14.04
CA TYR A 79 -6.49 -7.24 -12.68
C TYR A 79 -7.69 -7.16 -11.75
N SER A 80 -8.85 -6.61 -12.17
CA SER A 80 -10.00 -6.53 -11.25
C SER A 80 -10.47 -7.90 -10.77
N GLU A 81 -10.66 -8.86 -11.66
CA GLU A 81 -11.05 -10.23 -11.27
C GLU A 81 -9.96 -10.95 -10.44
N PRO A 82 -8.66 -10.97 -10.83
CA PRO A 82 -7.60 -11.52 -9.99
C PRO A 82 -7.51 -10.90 -8.60
N VAL A 83 -7.65 -9.58 -8.48
CA VAL A 83 -7.63 -8.88 -7.19
C VAL A 83 -8.86 -9.24 -6.36
N ALA A 84 -10.07 -9.24 -6.94
CA ALA A 84 -11.30 -9.64 -6.26
C ALA A 84 -11.22 -11.06 -5.69
N ARG A 85 -10.65 -11.97 -6.47
CA ARG A 85 -10.42 -13.37 -6.04
C ARG A 85 -9.43 -13.41 -4.87
N ALA A 86 -8.34 -12.65 -4.95
CA ALA A 86 -7.36 -12.55 -3.87
C ALA A 86 -7.94 -11.90 -2.60
N VAL A 87 -8.83 -10.90 -2.74
CA VAL A 87 -9.61 -10.33 -1.62
C VAL A 87 -10.43 -11.44 -0.93
N GLY A 88 -11.13 -12.25 -1.71
CA GLY A 88 -11.91 -13.34 -1.15
C GLY A 88 -11.08 -14.37 -0.40
N VAL A 89 -9.94 -14.79 -0.97
CA VAL A 89 -9.02 -15.74 -0.33
C VAL A 89 -8.47 -15.19 0.98
N VAL A 90 -7.97 -13.95 1.01
CA VAL A 90 -7.42 -13.38 2.25
C VAL A 90 -8.50 -13.13 3.29
N ALA A 91 -9.71 -12.71 2.89
CA ALA A 91 -10.83 -12.53 3.79
C ALA A 91 -11.25 -13.87 4.46
N ASP A 92 -11.27 -14.95 3.70
CA ASP A 92 -11.54 -16.30 4.23
C ASP A 92 -10.45 -16.71 5.26
N LYS A 93 -9.18 -16.47 4.95
CA LYS A 93 -8.07 -16.73 5.89
C LYS A 93 -8.20 -15.88 7.18
N ILE A 94 -8.59 -14.62 7.05
CA ILE A 94 -8.80 -13.71 8.19
C ILE A 94 -9.90 -14.23 9.11
N VAL A 95 -11.08 -14.54 8.56
CA VAL A 95 -12.20 -15.05 9.35
C VAL A 95 -11.85 -16.38 10.03
N ASN A 96 -11.11 -17.26 9.34
CA ASN A 96 -10.66 -18.53 9.92
C ASN A 96 -9.63 -18.34 11.04
N ALA A 97 -8.71 -17.36 10.93
CA ALA A 97 -7.63 -17.15 11.90
C ALA A 97 -8.05 -16.29 13.11
N LYS A 98 -8.86 -15.25 12.88
CA LYS A 98 -9.22 -14.23 13.88
C LYS A 98 -10.68 -14.31 14.33
N GLY A 99 -11.55 -15.03 13.61
CA GLY A 99 -12.96 -15.12 13.92
C GLY A 99 -13.75 -13.88 13.49
N LYS A 100 -14.95 -13.72 14.08
CA LYS A 100 -15.93 -12.68 13.74
C LYS A 100 -15.64 -11.31 14.36
N ASP A 101 -14.83 -11.29 15.40
CA ASP A 101 -14.55 -10.09 16.22
C ASP A 101 -13.25 -9.38 15.78
N VAL A 102 -12.76 -9.73 14.59
CA VAL A 102 -11.56 -9.10 14.01
C VAL A 102 -11.78 -7.60 13.79
N VAL A 103 -10.77 -6.80 14.11
CA VAL A 103 -10.69 -5.37 13.82
C VAL A 103 -9.61 -5.15 12.77
N LEU A 104 -10.01 -4.66 11.60
CA LEU A 104 -9.07 -4.38 10.52
C LEU A 104 -8.36 -3.04 10.78
N VAL A 105 -7.04 -3.04 10.70
CA VAL A 105 -6.19 -1.88 10.92
C VAL A 105 -5.32 -1.64 9.68
N SER A 106 -5.81 -0.82 8.76
CA SER A 106 -5.11 -0.52 7.51
C SER A 106 -3.92 0.40 7.71
N LEU A 107 -2.79 0.05 7.14
CA LEU A 107 -1.60 0.90 7.11
C LEU A 107 -1.76 1.99 6.03
N ALA A 108 -1.88 3.22 6.49
CA ALA A 108 -2.14 4.34 5.59
C ALA A 108 -0.92 4.64 4.70
N ARG A 109 -1.17 4.90 3.43
CA ARG A 109 -2.49 5.00 2.77
C ARG A 109 -2.83 3.78 1.88
N ALA A 110 -1.82 3.00 1.42
CA ALA A 110 -2.01 1.94 0.42
C ALA A 110 -2.91 0.79 0.94
N GLY A 111 -2.89 0.53 2.23
CA GLY A 111 -3.73 -0.48 2.87
C GLY A 111 -5.22 -0.12 2.94
N ILE A 112 -5.58 1.17 2.90
CA ILE A 112 -6.96 1.61 3.14
C ILE A 112 -7.97 1.03 2.15
N PRO A 113 -7.81 1.20 0.82
CA PRO A 113 -8.76 0.64 -0.14
C PRO A 113 -8.82 -0.89 -0.07
N ILE A 114 -7.74 -1.54 0.35
CA ILE A 114 -7.69 -2.99 0.51
C ILE A 114 -8.45 -3.42 1.77
N GLY A 115 -8.30 -2.72 2.88
CA GLY A 115 -9.09 -2.97 4.09
C GLY A 115 -10.59 -2.79 3.84
N ILE A 116 -10.98 -1.78 3.06
CA ILE A 116 -12.38 -1.59 2.64
C ILE A 116 -12.88 -2.78 1.82
N LEU A 117 -12.10 -3.26 0.84
CA LEU A 117 -12.46 -4.42 0.03
C LEU A 117 -12.60 -5.69 0.88
N ILE A 118 -11.67 -5.91 1.83
CA ILE A 118 -11.74 -7.06 2.75
C ILE A 118 -12.98 -6.95 3.65
N LYS A 119 -13.24 -5.79 4.26
CA LYS A 119 -14.45 -5.53 5.07
C LYS A 119 -15.71 -5.84 4.28
N ARG A 120 -15.84 -5.29 3.06
CA ARG A 120 -17.00 -5.49 2.20
C ARG A 120 -17.16 -6.94 1.78
N TYR A 121 -16.05 -7.66 1.52
CA TYR A 121 -16.12 -9.09 1.20
C TYR A 121 -16.56 -9.93 2.40
N ILE A 122 -16.06 -9.63 3.62
CA ILE A 122 -16.49 -10.29 4.85
C ILE A 122 -18.01 -10.08 5.04
N LYS A 123 -18.50 -8.85 4.82
CA LYS A 123 -19.94 -8.56 4.87
C LYS A 123 -20.70 -9.33 3.78
N PHE A 124 -20.20 -9.34 2.54
CA PHE A 124 -20.82 -10.04 1.41
C PHE A 124 -20.98 -11.55 1.64
N LYS A 125 -19.92 -12.21 2.13
CA LYS A 125 -19.92 -13.68 2.25
C LYS A 125 -20.45 -14.20 3.60
N TYR A 126 -20.15 -13.50 4.69
CA TYR A 126 -20.39 -13.96 6.05
C TYR A 126 -21.50 -13.19 6.77
N ASP A 127 -21.99 -12.11 6.19
CA ASP A 127 -22.93 -11.14 6.81
C ASP A 127 -22.41 -10.56 8.14
N ILE A 128 -21.10 -10.36 8.24
CA ILE A 128 -20.42 -9.77 9.40
C ILE A 128 -19.93 -8.38 9.03
N ASP A 129 -20.27 -7.37 9.83
CA ASP A 129 -19.74 -6.02 9.70
C ASP A 129 -18.62 -5.81 10.71
N VAL A 130 -17.37 -5.89 10.25
CA VAL A 130 -16.17 -5.74 11.08
C VAL A 130 -15.74 -4.27 11.18
N PRO A 131 -15.27 -3.80 12.36
CA PRO A 131 -14.65 -2.48 12.48
C PRO A 131 -13.41 -2.36 11.59
N HIS A 132 -13.24 -1.18 10.97
CA HIS A 132 -12.09 -0.91 10.13
C HIS A 132 -11.54 0.48 10.40
N TYR A 133 -10.27 0.53 10.76
CA TYR A 133 -9.51 1.74 11.03
C TYR A 133 -8.31 1.86 10.11
N ALA A 134 -7.86 3.08 9.89
CA ALA A 134 -6.59 3.34 9.20
C ALA A 134 -5.66 4.14 10.11
N ILE A 135 -4.43 3.67 10.24
CA ILE A 135 -3.40 4.30 11.06
C ILE A 135 -2.11 4.51 10.25
N SER A 136 -1.24 5.37 10.76
CA SER A 136 0.05 5.62 10.14
C SER A 136 1.12 4.63 10.58
N ILE A 137 1.94 4.20 9.62
CA ILE A 137 3.26 3.63 9.87
C ILE A 137 4.29 4.32 8.99
N ILE A 138 5.43 4.70 9.56
CA ILE A 138 6.48 5.45 8.87
C ILE A 138 7.79 4.69 9.01
N ARG A 139 8.36 4.26 7.87
CA ARG A 139 9.62 3.51 7.87
C ARG A 139 10.73 4.31 8.55
N GLY A 140 11.36 3.74 9.56
CA GLY A 140 12.40 4.36 10.39
C GLY A 140 11.88 5.28 11.50
N ARG A 141 10.55 5.39 11.65
CA ARG A 141 9.90 6.20 12.69
C ARG A 141 8.78 5.45 13.42
N GLY A 142 8.41 4.29 12.93
CA GLY A 142 7.46 3.39 13.57
C GLY A 142 5.99 3.64 13.24
N ILE A 143 5.15 2.95 14.00
CA ILE A 143 3.69 3.04 14.00
C ILE A 143 3.23 4.22 14.86
N ASP A 144 2.03 4.71 14.63
CA ASP A 144 1.43 5.78 15.43
C ASP A 144 0.99 5.26 16.80
N ASP A 145 1.75 5.61 17.85
CA ASP A 145 1.52 5.16 19.22
C ASP A 145 0.16 5.65 19.76
N ASN A 146 -0.26 6.87 19.44
CA ASN A 146 -1.55 7.40 19.89
C ASN A 146 -2.71 6.68 19.21
N ALA A 147 -2.57 6.33 17.92
CA ALA A 147 -3.57 5.52 17.23
C ALA A 147 -3.65 4.09 17.81
N MET A 148 -2.50 3.49 18.15
CA MET A 148 -2.47 2.18 18.81
C MET A 148 -3.13 2.24 20.20
N LYS A 149 -2.82 3.26 20.99
CA LYS A 149 -3.46 3.48 22.30
C LYS A 149 -4.98 3.60 22.15
N TYR A 150 -5.46 4.42 21.20
CA TYR A 150 -6.88 4.58 20.92
C TYR A 150 -7.57 3.24 20.60
N LEU A 151 -6.94 2.38 19.83
CA LEU A 151 -7.47 1.07 19.47
C LEU A 151 -7.48 0.11 20.67
N LEU A 152 -6.40 0.06 21.45
CA LEU A 152 -6.26 -0.83 22.60
C LEU A 152 -7.14 -0.45 23.80
N GLU A 153 -7.61 0.79 23.89
CA GLU A 153 -8.63 1.20 24.86
C GLU A 153 -10.05 0.70 24.50
N ARG A 154 -10.27 0.29 23.26
CA ARG A 154 -11.59 -0.11 22.72
C ARG A 154 -11.71 -1.57 22.35
N TYR A 155 -10.60 -2.22 22.05
CA TYR A 155 -10.55 -3.59 21.54
C TYR A 155 -9.47 -4.40 22.27
N GLU A 156 -9.70 -5.70 22.37
CA GLU A 156 -8.66 -6.60 22.86
C GLU A 156 -7.53 -6.70 21.82
N ALA A 157 -6.28 -6.73 22.27
CA ALA A 157 -5.08 -6.77 21.43
C ALA A 157 -5.13 -7.88 20.36
N LYS A 158 -5.64 -9.06 20.70
CA LYS A 158 -5.78 -10.21 19.78
C LYS A 158 -6.74 -9.99 18.62
N GLN A 159 -7.67 -9.02 18.73
CA GLN A 159 -8.65 -8.72 17.67
C GLN A 159 -8.04 -7.90 16.54
N LEU A 160 -6.97 -7.12 16.84
CA LEU A 160 -6.33 -6.27 15.86
C LEU A 160 -5.63 -7.09 14.77
N LEU A 161 -5.85 -6.72 13.51
CA LEU A 161 -5.16 -7.29 12.36
C LEU A 161 -4.75 -6.19 11.39
N PHE A 162 -3.46 -6.07 11.15
CA PHE A 162 -2.94 -5.09 10.21
C PHE A 162 -3.20 -5.48 8.76
N VAL A 163 -3.48 -4.47 7.92
CA VAL A 163 -3.77 -4.66 6.48
C VAL A 163 -2.91 -3.70 5.66
N ASP A 164 -2.29 -4.22 4.61
CA ASP A 164 -1.64 -3.40 3.56
C ASP A 164 -2.01 -3.93 2.17
N GLY A 165 -1.59 -3.25 1.13
CA GLY A 165 -1.91 -3.62 -0.25
C GLY A 165 -1.16 -4.88 -0.71
N TRP A 166 0.17 -4.81 -0.68
CA TRP A 166 1.07 -5.89 -1.10
C TRP A 166 2.42 -5.81 -0.40
N ILE A 167 3.14 -6.92 -0.39
CA ILE A 167 4.50 -6.98 0.13
C ILE A 167 5.49 -7.19 -1.02
N GLY A 168 6.22 -6.11 -1.38
CA GLY A 168 7.26 -6.19 -2.41
C GLY A 168 8.55 -6.87 -1.92
N LYS A 169 9.10 -6.44 -0.76
CA LYS A 169 10.30 -7.03 -0.14
C LYS A 169 10.31 -7.01 1.39
N GLY A 170 9.17 -6.64 2.02
CA GLY A 170 8.98 -6.72 3.47
C GLY A 170 9.42 -5.51 4.28
N ALA A 171 9.72 -4.36 3.68
CA ALA A 171 10.22 -3.21 4.42
C ALA A 171 9.24 -2.67 5.48
N ILE A 172 7.94 -2.56 5.16
CA ILE A 172 6.90 -2.13 6.09
C ILE A 172 6.61 -3.22 7.12
N LEU A 173 6.56 -4.49 6.71
CA LEU A 173 6.40 -5.61 7.64
C LEU A 173 7.53 -5.64 8.69
N ASN A 174 8.77 -5.38 8.28
CA ASN A 174 9.89 -5.33 9.22
C ASN A 174 9.78 -4.15 10.21
N GLU A 175 9.26 -2.99 9.76
CA GLU A 175 8.99 -1.86 10.65
C GLU A 175 7.87 -2.21 11.62
N LEU A 176 6.76 -2.80 11.14
CA LEU A 176 5.67 -3.28 11.97
C LEU A 176 6.17 -4.26 13.04
N LYS A 177 6.91 -5.30 12.64
CA LYS A 177 7.46 -6.30 13.56
C LYS A 177 8.34 -5.70 14.64
N LYS A 178 9.14 -4.70 14.28
CA LYS A 178 10.01 -4.00 15.22
C LYS A 178 9.22 -3.24 16.28
N ASP A 179 8.13 -2.57 15.87
CA ASP A 179 7.38 -1.69 16.75
C ASP A 179 6.32 -2.43 17.58
N ILE A 180 5.70 -3.46 17.03
CA ILE A 180 4.60 -4.19 17.70
C ILE A 180 5.03 -4.86 18.99
N VAL A 181 6.30 -5.17 19.17
CA VAL A 181 6.82 -5.82 20.40
C VAL A 181 6.55 -5.04 21.69
N GLN A 182 6.28 -3.74 21.60
CA GLN A 182 5.93 -2.91 22.75
C GLN A 182 4.45 -3.02 23.18
N TYR A 183 3.59 -3.62 22.34
CA TYR A 183 2.15 -3.75 22.61
C TYR A 183 1.81 -5.20 22.96
N ASP A 184 1.69 -5.49 24.25
CA ASP A 184 1.44 -6.86 24.72
C ASP A 184 0.16 -7.47 24.12
N GLY A 185 0.27 -8.68 23.61
CA GLY A 185 -0.82 -9.43 22.98
C GLY A 185 -1.24 -8.98 21.57
N VAL A 186 -0.65 -7.93 21.00
CA VAL A 186 -0.87 -7.54 19.59
C VAL A 186 0.01 -8.40 18.69
N SER A 187 -0.62 -9.05 17.68
CA SER A 187 0.11 -9.81 16.66
C SER A 187 0.75 -8.89 15.62
N ASP A 188 1.96 -9.25 15.17
CA ASP A 188 2.63 -8.63 14.01
C ASP A 188 2.16 -9.18 12.65
N ASP A 189 1.10 -9.98 12.64
CA ASP A 189 0.47 -10.49 11.43
C ASP A 189 -0.03 -9.34 10.55
N ILE A 190 0.20 -9.47 9.26
CA ILE A 190 -0.29 -8.53 8.25
C ILE A 190 -1.02 -9.27 7.14
N ALA A 191 -2.23 -8.81 6.82
CA ALA A 191 -3.02 -9.31 5.71
C ALA A 191 -2.79 -8.43 4.47
N VAL A 192 -2.56 -9.06 3.32
CA VAL A 192 -2.31 -8.37 2.05
C VAL A 192 -3.00 -9.09 0.88
N ILE A 193 -3.25 -8.37 -0.20
CA ILE A 193 -3.74 -8.99 -1.45
C ILE A 193 -2.68 -9.86 -2.09
N ALA A 194 -1.45 -9.34 -2.22
CA ALA A 194 -0.36 -10.04 -2.89
C ALA A 194 0.91 -10.04 -2.04
N ASP A 195 1.51 -11.20 -1.87
CA ASP A 195 2.81 -11.37 -1.22
C ASP A 195 3.81 -12.14 -2.10
N PRO A 196 4.30 -11.54 -3.20
CA PRO A 196 5.36 -12.15 -3.98
C PRO A 196 6.68 -12.30 -3.19
N ALA A 197 6.86 -11.57 -2.09
CA ALA A 197 8.01 -11.72 -1.21
C ALA A 197 8.00 -13.01 -0.38
N ASN A 198 6.86 -13.69 -0.29
CA ASN A 198 6.67 -14.96 0.44
C ASN A 198 7.06 -14.85 1.93
N VAL A 199 6.44 -13.90 2.64
CA VAL A 199 6.75 -13.57 4.05
C VAL A 199 5.53 -13.56 4.98
N THR A 200 4.30 -13.69 4.46
CA THR A 200 3.07 -13.83 5.24
C THR A 200 2.15 -14.92 4.70
N GLU A 201 1.50 -15.65 5.58
CA GLU A 201 0.46 -16.63 5.22
C GLU A 201 -0.90 -15.95 4.98
N LEU A 202 -1.12 -14.77 5.58
CA LEU A 202 -2.36 -13.99 5.42
C LEU A 202 -2.32 -13.15 4.14
N CYS A 203 -2.20 -13.81 3.00
CA CYS A 203 -2.27 -13.16 1.69
C CYS A 203 -3.31 -13.83 0.79
N GLY A 204 -3.82 -13.06 -0.15
CA GLY A 204 -4.74 -13.55 -1.17
C GLY A 204 -4.05 -14.37 -2.24
N THR A 205 -2.79 -14.04 -2.51
CA THR A 205 -1.94 -14.77 -3.46
C THR A 205 -0.46 -14.47 -3.20
N HIS A 206 0.39 -15.45 -3.48
CA HIS A 206 1.83 -15.22 -3.58
C HIS A 206 2.27 -14.86 -5.01
N ASP A 207 1.35 -14.79 -5.97
CA ASP A 207 1.68 -14.35 -7.32
C ASP A 207 1.98 -12.85 -7.37
N ASP A 208 2.86 -12.47 -8.28
CA ASP A 208 3.18 -11.08 -8.57
C ASP A 208 2.08 -10.50 -9.47
N ILE A 209 1.10 -9.86 -8.87
CA ILE A 209 -0.01 -9.19 -9.55
C ILE A 209 0.03 -7.68 -9.34
N LEU A 210 -0.48 -6.93 -10.31
CA LEU A 210 -0.66 -5.50 -10.17
C LEU A 210 -1.98 -5.19 -9.47
N ILE A 211 -1.93 -4.45 -8.37
CA ILE A 211 -3.12 -3.86 -7.78
C ILE A 211 -3.32 -2.50 -8.45
N PRO A 212 -4.43 -2.26 -9.16
CA PRO A 212 -4.62 -1.05 -9.97
C PRO A 212 -4.45 0.27 -9.20
N SER A 213 -4.83 0.31 -7.93
CA SER A 213 -4.61 1.49 -7.06
C SER A 213 -3.15 1.88 -6.92
N SER A 214 -2.19 0.98 -7.20
CA SER A 214 -0.76 1.31 -7.17
C SER A 214 -0.31 2.26 -8.29
N CYS A 215 -1.08 2.37 -9.37
CA CYS A 215 -0.78 3.23 -10.51
C CYS A 215 -0.99 4.71 -10.20
N LEU A 216 -1.89 5.05 -9.28
CA LEU A 216 -2.25 6.41 -8.90
C LEU A 216 -1.85 6.73 -7.45
N ASN A 217 -1.98 7.99 -7.07
CA ASN A 217 -1.69 8.49 -5.70
C ASN A 217 -2.97 8.75 -4.90
N SER A 218 -3.15 10.01 -4.46
CA SER A 218 -4.30 10.45 -3.66
C SER A 218 -5.64 10.19 -4.35
N THR A 219 -5.71 10.34 -5.65
CA THR A 219 -6.93 10.18 -6.47
C THR A 219 -7.52 8.78 -6.51
N VAL A 220 -6.89 7.79 -5.89
CA VAL A 220 -7.39 6.41 -5.76
C VAL A 220 -7.29 5.92 -4.31
N SER A 221 -7.00 6.82 -3.40
CA SER A 221 -6.80 6.50 -1.99
C SER A 221 -7.40 7.56 -1.05
N GLY A 222 -8.66 7.91 -1.28
CA GLY A 222 -9.45 8.76 -0.41
C GLY A 222 -9.09 10.25 -0.47
N LEU A 223 -8.38 10.68 -1.50
CA LEU A 223 -7.84 12.04 -1.65
C LEU A 223 -6.94 12.48 -0.49
N ILE A 224 -6.26 11.54 0.16
CA ILE A 224 -5.36 11.85 1.26
C ILE A 224 -3.88 11.75 0.85
N SER A 225 -3.03 12.51 1.54
CA SER A 225 -1.58 12.43 1.36
C SER A 225 -1.02 11.13 1.96
N ARG A 226 0.25 10.86 1.71
CA ARG A 226 1.01 9.97 2.60
C ARG A 226 1.10 10.57 3.99
N THR A 227 1.35 9.75 5.00
CA THR A 227 1.43 10.16 6.39
C THR A 227 2.66 11.04 6.65
N PHE A 228 2.50 11.97 7.58
CA PHE A 228 3.42 13.05 7.91
C PHE A 228 3.72 13.05 9.40
N LEU A 229 4.99 13.28 9.74
CA LEU A 229 5.43 13.38 11.12
C LEU A 229 6.57 14.40 11.23
N ARG A 230 6.27 15.53 11.85
CA ARG A 230 7.25 16.59 12.17
C ARG A 230 6.78 17.29 13.45
N SER A 231 7.66 17.44 14.42
CA SER A 231 7.35 17.84 15.79
C SER A 231 6.81 19.27 15.95
N ASP A 232 6.98 20.15 14.96
CA ASP A 232 6.39 21.49 14.96
C ASP A 232 4.91 21.51 14.53
N ILE A 233 4.41 20.42 13.95
CA ILE A 233 3.03 20.27 13.45
C ILE A 233 2.27 19.20 14.24
N ILE A 234 2.95 18.09 14.57
CA ILE A 234 2.38 16.96 15.29
C ILE A 234 2.86 17.02 16.74
N GLY A 235 1.92 17.29 17.64
CA GLY A 235 2.16 17.31 19.08
C GLY A 235 2.22 15.90 19.68
N GLU A 236 2.57 15.82 20.94
CA GLU A 236 2.79 14.57 21.69
C GLU A 236 1.54 13.67 21.74
N ASN A 237 0.34 14.26 21.81
CA ASN A 237 -0.93 13.55 21.91
C ASN A 237 -1.69 13.49 20.57
N ASP A 238 -1.10 13.99 19.50
CA ASP A 238 -1.73 13.96 18.18
C ASP A 238 -1.49 12.62 17.47
N PHE A 239 -2.42 12.24 16.61
CA PHE A 239 -2.15 11.24 15.58
C PHE A 239 -1.14 11.79 14.55
N HIS A 240 -0.44 10.89 13.85
CA HIS A 240 0.34 11.29 12.68
C HIS A 240 -0.54 12.04 11.67
N GLY A 241 0.03 13.02 10.98
CA GLY A 241 -0.73 13.89 10.10
C GLY A 241 -0.91 13.35 8.69
N ALA A 242 -1.96 13.83 8.03
CA ALA A 242 -2.10 13.77 6.59
C ALA A 242 -2.91 14.97 6.08
N VAL A 243 -2.79 15.25 4.79
CA VAL A 243 -3.51 16.32 4.09
C VAL A 243 -4.67 15.72 3.31
N TYR A 244 -5.80 16.41 3.28
CA TYR A 244 -6.92 16.14 2.39
C TYR A 244 -6.85 17.04 1.16
N TYR A 245 -6.82 16.45 -0.03
CA TYR A 245 -6.75 17.13 -1.33
C TYR A 245 -8.14 17.34 -1.93
N GLY A 246 -8.97 18.12 -1.27
CA GLY A 246 -10.34 18.38 -1.72
C GLY A 246 -10.43 19.05 -3.10
N GLU A 247 -9.39 19.74 -3.54
CA GLU A 247 -9.25 20.31 -4.88
C GLU A 247 -9.17 19.26 -6.00
N LEU A 248 -8.82 18.00 -5.67
CA LEU A 248 -8.74 16.89 -6.61
C LEU A 248 -10.03 16.05 -6.68
N LYS A 249 -11.13 16.48 -6.06
CA LYS A 249 -12.37 15.72 -5.97
C LYS A 249 -12.92 15.25 -7.32
N ASP A 250 -12.78 16.08 -8.36
CA ASP A 250 -13.29 15.76 -9.70
C ASP A 250 -12.43 14.67 -10.42
N ALA A 251 -11.25 14.36 -9.88
CA ALA A 251 -10.36 13.30 -10.34
C ALA A 251 -10.35 12.09 -9.38
N ASP A 252 -11.27 12.04 -8.40
CA ASP A 252 -11.31 10.95 -7.43
C ASP A 252 -11.87 9.66 -8.03
N LEU A 253 -11.07 8.63 -7.96
CA LEU A 253 -11.37 7.29 -8.46
C LEU A 253 -11.41 6.24 -7.33
N SER A 254 -11.39 6.68 -6.07
CA SER A 254 -11.30 5.79 -4.92
C SER A 254 -12.45 4.77 -4.90
N TYR A 255 -13.68 5.22 -5.07
CA TYR A 255 -14.83 4.33 -5.15
C TYR A 255 -14.97 3.62 -6.49
N GLN A 256 -14.57 4.23 -7.61
CA GLN A 256 -14.53 3.52 -8.88
C GLN A 256 -13.64 2.27 -8.78
N PHE A 257 -12.46 2.38 -8.15
CA PHE A 257 -11.58 1.23 -7.89
C PHE A 257 -12.28 0.18 -7.03
N ILE A 258 -12.81 0.58 -5.87
CA ILE A 258 -13.45 -0.33 -4.90
C ILE A 258 -14.64 -1.05 -5.55
N GLU A 259 -15.57 -0.31 -6.14
CA GLU A 259 -16.80 -0.85 -6.73
C GLU A 259 -16.52 -1.74 -7.95
N THR A 260 -15.50 -1.39 -8.75
CA THR A 260 -15.08 -2.26 -9.86
C THR A 260 -14.55 -3.60 -9.35
N ILE A 261 -13.71 -3.63 -8.32
CA ILE A 261 -13.23 -4.89 -7.73
C ILE A 261 -14.38 -5.66 -7.09
N GLU A 262 -15.23 -4.98 -6.32
CA GLU A 262 -16.39 -5.55 -5.63
C GLU A 262 -17.35 -6.25 -6.61
N SER A 263 -17.53 -5.71 -7.83
CA SER A 263 -18.38 -6.31 -8.86
C SER A 263 -17.96 -7.71 -9.31
N TYR A 264 -16.73 -8.13 -9.01
CA TYR A 264 -16.18 -9.46 -9.28
C TYR A 264 -16.18 -10.39 -8.04
N PHE A 265 -16.80 -10.00 -6.93
CA PHE A 265 -16.87 -10.86 -5.76
C PHE A 265 -17.66 -12.14 -6.02
N VAL A 266 -17.11 -13.26 -5.59
CA VAL A 266 -17.74 -14.59 -5.65
C VAL A 266 -17.54 -15.31 -4.32
N ILE A 267 -18.49 -16.16 -3.93
CA ILE A 267 -18.44 -16.87 -2.64
C ILE A 267 -17.35 -17.95 -2.64
N ASP A 268 -17.21 -18.69 -3.74
CA ASP A 268 -16.27 -19.79 -3.88
C ASP A 268 -14.95 -19.32 -4.50
N ASN A 269 -14.03 -18.87 -3.66
CA ASN A 269 -12.67 -18.57 -4.08
C ASN A 269 -11.78 -19.80 -3.86
N LYS A 270 -11.13 -20.24 -4.94
CA LYS A 270 -10.07 -21.24 -4.84
C LYS A 270 -8.72 -20.55 -4.87
N GLU A 271 -7.92 -20.78 -3.82
CA GLU A 271 -6.53 -20.36 -3.82
C GLU A 271 -5.79 -21.04 -4.99
N LYS A 272 -5.15 -20.24 -5.84
CA LYS A 272 -4.19 -20.77 -6.80
C LYS A 272 -2.90 -21.07 -6.03
N THR A 273 -2.73 -22.30 -5.60
CA THR A 273 -1.49 -22.76 -4.98
C THR A 273 -0.39 -22.87 -6.04
N GLU A 274 0.34 -21.81 -6.30
CA GLU A 274 1.66 -21.94 -6.90
C GLU A 274 2.69 -22.20 -5.77
N ASN A 275 3.23 -23.39 -5.76
CA ASN A 275 4.27 -23.75 -4.79
C ASN A 275 5.58 -23.04 -5.19
N LYS A 276 5.82 -21.84 -4.68
CA LYS A 276 7.06 -21.08 -4.92
C LYS A 276 8.24 -21.59 -4.08
N GLY A 277 8.03 -22.63 -3.27
CA GLY A 277 9.03 -23.15 -2.34
C GLY A 277 9.34 -22.13 -1.23
N ASN A 278 10.43 -22.36 -0.48
CA ASN A 278 10.81 -21.54 0.68
C ASN A 278 11.68 -20.31 0.34
N ILE A 279 11.70 -19.86 -0.94
CA ILE A 279 12.55 -18.74 -1.35
C ILE A 279 11.87 -17.42 -0.97
N LYS A 280 12.53 -16.64 -0.12
CA LYS A 280 12.07 -15.30 0.25
C LYS A 280 12.48 -14.29 -0.82
N GLY A 281 11.58 -13.37 -1.15
CA GLY A 281 11.83 -12.34 -2.16
C GLY A 281 13.04 -11.46 -1.87
N ILE A 282 13.34 -11.21 -0.59
CA ILE A 282 14.53 -10.42 -0.20
C ILE A 282 15.85 -11.07 -0.66
N ASP A 283 15.93 -12.42 -0.72
CA ASP A 283 17.13 -13.11 -1.16
C ASP A 283 17.32 -12.96 -2.68
N GLU A 284 16.21 -12.88 -3.41
CA GLU A 284 16.24 -12.61 -4.84
C GLU A 284 16.65 -11.15 -5.12
N VAL A 285 16.14 -10.20 -4.34
CA VAL A 285 16.56 -8.78 -4.40
C VAL A 285 18.04 -8.61 -4.14
N ARG A 286 18.61 -9.33 -3.16
CA ARG A 286 20.05 -9.32 -2.88
C ARG A 286 20.88 -9.88 -4.05
N LYS A 287 20.42 -10.93 -4.71
CA LYS A 287 21.09 -11.48 -5.91
C LYS A 287 21.06 -10.48 -7.06
N ILE A 288 19.96 -9.77 -7.26
CA ILE A 288 19.86 -8.69 -8.25
C ILE A 288 20.84 -7.58 -7.89
N ALA A 289 20.92 -7.16 -6.62
CA ALA A 289 21.86 -6.14 -6.14
C ALA A 289 23.30 -6.49 -6.52
N VAL A 290 23.74 -7.69 -6.17
CA VAL A 290 25.09 -8.17 -6.47
C VAL A 290 25.32 -8.24 -7.99
N LYS A 291 24.38 -8.77 -8.75
CA LYS A 291 24.51 -8.94 -10.21
C LYS A 291 24.66 -7.61 -10.95
N PHE A 292 23.96 -6.58 -10.50
CA PHE A 292 23.91 -5.29 -11.17
C PHE A 292 24.74 -4.19 -10.48
N GLY A 293 25.50 -4.52 -9.43
CA GLY A 293 26.35 -3.58 -8.71
C GLY A 293 25.54 -2.46 -8.01
N VAL A 294 24.39 -2.81 -7.43
CA VAL A 294 23.53 -1.86 -6.71
C VAL A 294 23.81 -1.97 -5.21
N ASP A 295 24.46 -0.97 -4.62
CA ASP A 295 24.87 -0.98 -3.21
C ASP A 295 23.69 -0.89 -2.24
N ASP A 296 22.70 -0.01 -2.55
CA ASP A 296 21.48 0.12 -1.74
C ASP A 296 20.31 -0.66 -2.37
N ILE A 297 19.89 -1.73 -1.71
CA ILE A 297 18.74 -2.55 -2.11
C ILE A 297 17.42 -1.74 -2.20
N ASN A 298 17.37 -0.51 -1.67
CA ASN A 298 16.21 0.36 -1.80
C ASN A 298 16.02 0.89 -3.23
N PHE A 299 17.05 0.88 -4.06
CA PHE A 299 16.95 1.19 -5.49
C PHE A 299 16.34 0.05 -6.31
N ILE A 300 16.30 -1.18 -5.77
CA ILE A 300 15.68 -2.34 -6.41
C ILE A 300 14.21 -2.42 -6.00
N LYS A 301 13.32 -2.42 -6.97
CA LYS A 301 11.88 -2.37 -6.81
C LYS A 301 11.22 -3.58 -7.47
N PRO A 302 11.13 -4.71 -6.76
CA PRO A 302 10.62 -5.96 -7.30
C PRO A 302 9.10 -5.96 -7.40
N GLY A 303 8.61 -6.68 -8.41
CA GLY A 303 7.19 -6.87 -8.68
C GLY A 303 6.59 -5.81 -9.61
N ILE A 304 5.45 -6.17 -10.22
CA ILE A 304 4.79 -5.38 -11.26
C ILE A 304 4.42 -3.99 -10.72
N GLY A 305 3.79 -3.92 -9.56
CA GLY A 305 3.35 -2.66 -8.95
C GLY A 305 4.51 -1.70 -8.67
N GLU A 306 5.59 -2.19 -8.07
CA GLU A 306 6.76 -1.37 -7.77
C GLU A 306 7.52 -0.95 -9.04
N ALA A 307 7.71 -1.85 -10.01
CA ALA A 307 8.36 -1.53 -11.27
C ALA A 307 7.57 -0.50 -12.08
N THR A 308 6.24 -0.62 -12.14
CA THR A 308 5.36 0.37 -12.76
C THR A 308 5.51 1.74 -12.10
N ARG A 309 5.58 1.80 -10.76
CA ARG A 309 5.80 3.06 -10.02
C ARG A 309 7.18 3.67 -10.29
N VAL A 310 8.21 2.86 -10.51
CA VAL A 310 9.54 3.36 -10.92
C VAL A 310 9.42 4.07 -12.26
N LEU A 311 8.81 3.44 -13.25
CA LEU A 311 8.63 4.03 -14.56
C LEU A 311 7.76 5.30 -14.53
N LEU A 312 6.72 5.32 -13.71
CA LEU A 312 5.84 6.49 -13.63
C LEU A 312 6.47 7.66 -12.84
N ARG A 313 7.22 7.42 -11.76
CA ARG A 313 7.47 8.43 -10.70
C ARG A 313 8.93 8.63 -10.31
N ARG A 314 9.85 7.82 -10.84
CA ARG A 314 11.27 7.89 -10.49
C ARG A 314 12.12 8.13 -11.73
N VAL A 315 13.43 8.19 -11.54
CA VAL A 315 14.41 8.11 -12.61
C VAL A 315 14.82 6.64 -12.77
N PRO A 316 14.22 5.91 -13.73
CA PRO A 316 14.55 4.50 -13.91
C PRO A 316 15.93 4.34 -14.55
N TRP A 317 16.66 3.31 -14.11
CA TRP A 317 17.89 2.90 -14.75
C TRP A 317 17.63 1.78 -15.77
N LYS A 318 16.96 0.69 -15.31
CA LYS A 318 16.54 -0.41 -16.19
C LYS A 318 15.34 -1.15 -15.58
N VAL A 319 14.69 -1.94 -16.41
CA VAL A 319 13.65 -2.89 -16.01
C VAL A 319 14.13 -4.30 -16.29
N LEU A 320 14.03 -5.17 -15.30
CA LEU A 320 14.26 -6.61 -15.45
C LEU A 320 12.92 -7.29 -15.67
N ILE A 321 12.84 -8.20 -16.64
CA ILE A 321 11.67 -9.03 -16.90
C ILE A 321 12.07 -10.49 -16.84
N ASN A 322 11.29 -11.32 -16.14
CA ASN A 322 11.45 -12.76 -16.22
C ASN A 322 11.01 -13.23 -17.61
N GLU A 323 11.89 -13.90 -18.34
CA GLU A 323 11.71 -14.29 -19.74
C GLU A 323 10.40 -15.07 -20.00
N LYS A 324 9.91 -15.82 -18.98
CA LYS A 324 8.61 -16.49 -19.07
C LYS A 324 7.43 -15.56 -19.31
N TYR A 325 7.55 -14.29 -18.96
CA TYR A 325 6.49 -13.28 -19.05
C TYR A 325 6.71 -12.22 -20.10
N LYS A 326 7.72 -12.37 -20.98
CA LYS A 326 8.08 -11.38 -22.01
C LYS A 326 6.92 -10.99 -22.92
N ASP A 327 6.05 -11.96 -23.24
CA ASP A 327 4.88 -11.78 -24.11
C ASP A 327 3.56 -11.77 -23.33
N SER A 328 3.63 -11.65 -22.01
CA SER A 328 2.44 -11.66 -21.16
C SER A 328 1.68 -10.33 -21.24
N LYS A 329 0.36 -10.41 -21.38
CA LYS A 329 -0.52 -9.24 -21.28
C LYS A 329 -0.40 -8.52 -19.95
N GLU A 330 0.01 -9.22 -18.90
CA GLU A 330 0.20 -8.65 -17.57
C GLU A 330 1.32 -7.61 -17.51
N LEU A 331 2.32 -7.70 -18.40
CA LEU A 331 3.45 -6.77 -18.47
C LEU A 331 3.38 -5.79 -19.64
N SER A 332 2.33 -5.82 -20.48
CA SER A 332 2.23 -4.99 -21.67
C SER A 332 2.36 -3.49 -21.38
N HIS A 333 1.69 -3.01 -20.32
CA HIS A 333 1.80 -1.63 -19.86
C HIS A 333 3.22 -1.25 -19.40
N LEU A 334 3.90 -2.19 -18.73
CA LEU A 334 5.26 -1.97 -18.22
C LEU A 334 6.27 -1.86 -19.38
N ILE A 335 6.17 -2.75 -20.38
CA ILE A 335 7.01 -2.75 -21.58
C ILE A 335 6.79 -1.45 -22.35
N ARG A 336 5.53 -1.06 -22.60
CA ARG A 336 5.18 0.20 -23.25
C ARG A 336 5.77 1.42 -22.52
N LEU A 337 5.61 1.49 -21.20
CA LEU A 337 6.17 2.58 -20.40
C LEU A 337 7.71 2.64 -20.43
N ALA A 338 8.38 1.49 -20.48
CA ALA A 338 9.83 1.42 -20.60
C ALA A 338 10.30 1.92 -21.97
N ASP A 339 9.66 1.49 -23.05
CA ASP A 339 9.96 1.93 -24.42
C ASP A 339 9.79 3.44 -24.58
N GLU A 340 8.67 3.99 -24.12
CA GLU A 340 8.37 5.42 -24.22
C GLU A 340 9.38 6.29 -23.45
N LYS A 341 9.97 5.77 -22.37
CA LYS A 341 10.98 6.46 -21.57
C LYS A 341 12.41 6.13 -21.99
N ASN A 342 12.59 5.30 -23.02
CA ASN A 342 13.90 4.79 -23.46
C ASN A 342 14.65 4.10 -22.32
N VAL A 343 13.93 3.33 -21.46
CA VAL A 343 14.50 2.58 -20.36
C VAL A 343 14.83 1.18 -20.85
N PRO A 344 16.10 0.72 -20.71
CA PRO A 344 16.49 -0.62 -21.13
C PRO A 344 15.72 -1.71 -20.41
N ILE A 345 15.24 -2.69 -21.17
CA ILE A 345 14.68 -3.94 -20.64
C ILE A 345 15.73 -5.03 -20.75
N GLU A 346 15.96 -5.74 -19.65
CA GLU A 346 16.87 -6.89 -19.60
C GLU A 346 16.15 -8.11 -19.05
N TYR A 347 16.34 -9.27 -19.72
CA TYR A 347 15.75 -10.52 -19.24
C TYR A 347 16.60 -11.13 -18.14
N TYR A 348 15.96 -11.42 -17.00
CA TYR A 348 16.63 -11.95 -15.83
C TYR A 348 15.76 -13.03 -15.15
N PRO A 349 16.31 -14.20 -14.81
CA PRO A 349 15.53 -15.26 -14.18
C PRO A 349 15.17 -14.86 -12.74
N MET A 350 13.88 -14.81 -12.47
CA MET A 350 13.30 -14.56 -11.14
C MET A 350 12.29 -15.67 -10.80
N LYS A 351 12.19 -16.02 -9.52
CA LYS A 351 11.24 -17.03 -9.05
C LYS A 351 10.00 -16.40 -8.43
N ASN A 352 10.20 -15.37 -7.64
CA ASN A 352 9.14 -14.70 -6.90
C ASN A 352 8.47 -13.59 -7.72
N TYR A 353 9.22 -12.95 -8.60
CA TYR A 353 8.76 -11.76 -9.31
C TYR A 353 8.69 -11.98 -10.83
N LYS A 354 7.69 -11.38 -11.47
CA LYS A 354 7.56 -11.32 -12.93
C LYS A 354 8.47 -10.27 -13.54
N CYS A 355 8.70 -9.17 -12.79
CA CYS A 355 9.59 -8.09 -13.19
C CYS A 355 10.19 -7.36 -11.98
N CYS A 356 11.16 -6.48 -12.27
CA CYS A 356 11.79 -5.63 -11.26
C CYS A 356 12.26 -4.32 -11.91
N GLY A 357 11.93 -3.19 -11.30
CA GLY A 357 12.47 -1.89 -11.69
C GLY A 357 13.71 -1.54 -10.86
N ILE A 358 14.75 -0.99 -11.49
CA ILE A 358 15.94 -0.47 -10.80
C ILE A 358 15.99 1.05 -11.02
N ILE A 359 16.11 1.78 -9.92
CA ILE A 359 16.22 3.25 -9.91
C ILE A 359 17.68 3.62 -10.19
N LYS A 360 17.91 4.68 -10.98
CA LYS A 360 19.24 5.24 -11.24
C LYS A 360 19.80 5.91 -9.98
N GLN A 361 21.04 5.62 -9.63
CA GLN A 361 21.75 6.33 -8.55
C GLN A 361 22.14 7.71 -9.04
N LEU A 362 21.91 8.75 -8.20
CA LEU A 362 22.18 10.14 -8.59
C LEU A 362 23.67 10.51 -8.60
N SER A 363 24.54 9.67 -8.04
CA SER A 363 26.01 9.82 -8.14
C SER A 363 26.53 9.63 -9.57
N ASP A 364 25.66 9.17 -10.50
CA ASP A 364 26.01 8.86 -11.88
C ASP A 364 25.50 9.92 -12.88
N ILE A 365 25.13 11.14 -12.38
CA ILE A 365 24.66 12.26 -13.21
C ILE A 365 25.65 13.43 -13.14
#